data_fc7e61b7912083ebb259fb101bc457fa
#
_entry.id   fc7e61b7912083ebb259fb101bc457fa
#
_cell.length_a   1.000
_cell.length_b   1.000
_cell.length_c   1.000
_cell.angle_alpha   90.00
_cell.angle_beta   90.00
_cell.angle_gamma   90.00
#
_symmetry.space_group_name_H-M   'P 1'
#
loop_
_entity.id
_entity.type
_entity.pdbx_description
1 polymer ?
#
loop_
_entity_poly.entity_id
_entity_poly.type
_entity_poly.pdbx_seq_one_letter_code
_entity_poly.pdbx_strand_id
1 'polypeptide(L)'
;MYQERTRPLLVIFQPRYNERFLDAVSKVKVDKLWINYYPQHIAYPLARIEFLKREEYTHFVIMTDDLIFTNRDYQILKGECEKYDVISGWANNWITGYWAEYSSISFKLPPNPPGQSTIYDYDFAKIITIQVMKEANPDKPIIEVPHQGTMMTFLSRKVVEKIPFRHDCGCCVDALLSHDLHNAGIKQYVDLRVRMLHLKYAELPPDLLVGKKPSSVVFEPQ
;
A
#
# COMPACT_ATOMS: atom_id res chain seq x y z
N MET A 1 25.58 -0.87 20.95
CA MET A 1 24.28 -1.32 20.47
C MET A 1 24.38 -1.39 18.96
N TYR A 2 24.34 -2.57 18.35
CA TYR A 2 24.19 -2.68 16.90
C TYR A 2 22.80 -2.14 16.56
N GLN A 3 22.74 -1.03 15.82
CA GLN A 3 21.50 -0.56 15.24
C GLN A 3 21.09 -1.64 14.22
N GLU A 4 19.99 -2.34 14.48
CA GLU A 4 19.45 -3.32 13.55
C GLU A 4 19.20 -2.58 12.24
N ARG A 5 19.91 -2.98 11.19
CA ARG A 5 19.86 -2.29 9.90
C ARG A 5 18.49 -2.53 9.29
N THR A 6 17.74 -1.48 9.00
CA THR A 6 16.43 -1.56 8.33
C THR A 6 16.52 -2.41 7.07
N ARG A 7 15.82 -3.55 7.07
CA ARG A 7 15.77 -4.50 5.97
C ARG A 7 14.32 -4.73 5.55
N PRO A 8 13.77 -3.92 4.64
CA PRO A 8 12.42 -4.10 4.13
C PRO A 8 12.35 -5.23 3.11
N LEU A 9 11.22 -5.94 3.09
CA LEU A 9 10.83 -6.89 2.05
C LEU A 9 9.73 -6.26 1.20
N LEU A 10 9.96 -6.08 -0.08
CA LEU A 10 8.95 -5.59 -1.02
C LEU A 10 8.00 -6.73 -1.38
N VAL A 11 6.76 -6.63 -0.93
CA VAL A 11 5.73 -7.66 -1.15
C VAL A 11 4.79 -7.20 -2.25
N ILE A 12 4.85 -7.90 -3.37
CA ILE A 12 4.20 -7.53 -4.61
C ILE A 12 2.98 -8.41 -4.86
N PHE A 13 1.82 -7.78 -4.89
CA PHE A 13 0.56 -8.42 -5.23
C PHE A 13 0.30 -8.22 -6.72
N GLN A 14 0.46 -9.30 -7.51
CA GLN A 14 0.35 -9.27 -8.97
C GLN A 14 -0.82 -10.15 -9.46
N PRO A 15 -2.06 -9.66 -9.43
CA PRO A 15 -3.19 -10.33 -10.05
C PRO A 15 -3.23 -10.19 -11.57
N ARG A 16 -2.51 -9.18 -12.14
CA ARG A 16 -2.49 -8.79 -13.55
C ARG A 16 -1.06 -8.72 -14.08
N TYR A 17 -0.90 -8.70 -15.38
CA TYR A 17 0.36 -8.35 -16.03
C TYR A 17 0.35 -6.85 -16.37
N ASN A 18 1.34 -6.12 -15.87
CA ASN A 18 1.49 -4.69 -16.13
C ASN A 18 2.97 -4.37 -16.37
N GLU A 19 3.34 -4.15 -17.62
CA GLU A 19 4.72 -3.91 -18.04
C GLU A 19 5.32 -2.65 -17.39
N ARG A 20 4.55 -1.56 -17.31
CA ARG A 20 4.99 -0.30 -16.67
C ARG A 20 5.31 -0.49 -15.18
N PHE A 21 4.49 -1.30 -14.50
CA PHE A 21 4.73 -1.66 -13.11
C PHE A 21 6.01 -2.51 -12.98
N LEU A 22 6.18 -3.53 -13.83
CA LEU A 22 7.36 -4.40 -13.80
C LEU A 22 8.64 -3.62 -14.07
N ASP A 23 8.62 -2.67 -15.01
CA ASP A 23 9.74 -1.75 -15.25
C ASP A 23 10.07 -0.90 -14.00
N ALA A 24 9.05 -0.33 -13.34
CA ALA A 24 9.25 0.43 -12.11
C ALA A 24 9.87 -0.42 -10.98
N VAL A 25 9.33 -1.63 -10.76
CA VAL A 25 9.82 -2.57 -9.74
C VAL A 25 11.26 -3.02 -10.00
N SER A 26 11.63 -3.23 -11.26
CA SER A 26 12.98 -3.69 -11.65
C SER A 26 14.09 -2.69 -11.25
N LYS A 27 13.73 -1.41 -11.12
CA LYS A 27 14.65 -0.32 -10.74
C LYS A 27 14.88 -0.22 -9.23
N VAL A 28 14.08 -0.92 -8.42
CA VAL A 28 14.24 -0.95 -6.97
C VAL A 28 15.05 -2.18 -6.56
N LYS A 29 16.27 -1.95 -6.05
CA LYS A 29 17.18 -2.99 -5.59
C LYS A 29 16.90 -3.34 -4.14
N VAL A 30 16.00 -4.30 -3.94
CA VAL A 30 15.54 -4.83 -2.65
C VAL A 30 15.01 -6.24 -2.86
N ASP A 31 15.10 -7.07 -1.82
CA ASP A 31 14.50 -8.40 -1.82
C ASP A 31 12.99 -8.31 -2.05
N LYS A 32 12.44 -9.16 -2.89
CA LYS A 32 11.03 -9.14 -3.30
C LYS A 32 10.34 -10.46 -3.00
N LEU A 33 9.10 -10.36 -2.57
CA LEU A 33 8.17 -11.48 -2.44
C LEU A 33 6.99 -11.26 -3.37
N TRP A 34 6.89 -12.09 -4.41
CA TRP A 34 5.82 -12.03 -5.39
C TRP A 34 4.67 -12.94 -5.01
N ILE A 35 3.47 -12.37 -4.93
CA ILE A 35 2.20 -13.10 -4.69
C ILE A 35 1.38 -13.00 -5.97
N ASN A 36 1.60 -13.98 -6.84
CA ASN A 36 1.10 -13.95 -8.21
C ASN A 36 -0.24 -14.67 -8.34
N TYR A 37 -1.20 -14.01 -8.96
CA TYR A 37 -2.47 -14.56 -9.43
C TYR A 37 -3.39 -15.16 -8.37
N TYR A 38 -3.16 -14.82 -7.11
CA TYR A 38 -4.09 -15.14 -6.02
C TYR A 38 -5.21 -14.09 -5.92
N PRO A 39 -6.43 -14.50 -5.57
CA PRO A 39 -7.47 -13.56 -5.17
C PRO A 39 -7.07 -12.86 -3.87
N GLN A 40 -7.49 -11.60 -3.69
CA GLN A 40 -7.05 -10.74 -2.59
C GLN A 40 -7.22 -11.37 -1.20
N HIS A 41 -8.37 -12.04 -0.96
CA HIS A 41 -8.66 -12.67 0.33
C HIS A 41 -7.72 -13.83 0.70
N ILE A 42 -6.98 -14.36 -0.26
CA ILE A 42 -5.92 -15.36 -0.04
C ILE A 42 -4.56 -14.68 -0.06
N ALA A 43 -4.34 -13.74 -0.98
CA ALA A 43 -3.04 -13.11 -1.22
C ALA A 43 -2.48 -12.41 0.02
N TYR A 44 -3.28 -11.59 0.69
CA TYR A 44 -2.81 -10.82 1.84
C TYR A 44 -2.47 -11.68 3.07
N PRO A 45 -3.34 -12.61 3.54
CA PRO A 45 -2.98 -13.53 4.61
C PRO A 45 -1.74 -14.39 4.27
N LEU A 46 -1.65 -14.87 3.02
CA LEU A 46 -0.52 -15.69 2.56
C LEU A 46 0.78 -14.88 2.59
N ALA A 47 0.77 -13.65 2.08
CA ALA A 47 1.92 -12.76 2.09
C ALA A 47 2.42 -12.48 3.52
N ARG A 48 1.48 -12.27 4.46
CA ARG A 48 1.80 -12.11 5.87
C ARG A 48 2.51 -13.34 6.44
N ILE A 49 1.98 -14.52 6.20
CA ILE A 49 2.58 -15.80 6.66
C ILE A 49 3.99 -15.94 6.09
N GLU A 50 4.16 -15.69 4.79
CA GLU A 50 5.46 -15.80 4.13
C GLU A 50 6.48 -14.76 4.63
N PHE A 51 6.04 -13.56 4.96
CA PHE A 51 6.90 -12.55 5.58
C PHE A 51 7.32 -12.97 6.99
N LEU A 52 6.39 -13.45 7.81
CA LEU A 52 6.68 -13.81 9.20
C LEU A 52 7.66 -14.98 9.32
N LYS A 53 7.73 -15.88 8.34
CA LYS A 53 8.74 -16.94 8.26
C LYS A 53 10.17 -16.42 8.04
N ARG A 54 10.34 -15.17 7.63
CA ARG A 54 11.61 -14.55 7.27
C ARG A 54 11.99 -13.52 8.33
N GLU A 55 12.56 -13.98 9.42
CA GLU A 55 12.84 -13.17 10.62
C GLU A 55 13.83 -12.02 10.38
N GLU A 56 14.62 -12.12 9.31
CA GLU A 56 15.62 -11.13 8.94
C GLU A 56 15.03 -9.82 8.40
N TYR A 57 13.74 -9.78 8.00
CA TYR A 57 13.11 -8.55 7.49
C TYR A 57 12.42 -7.78 8.59
N THR A 58 12.68 -6.49 8.63
CA THR A 58 12.14 -5.56 9.63
C THR A 58 10.84 -4.89 9.22
N HIS A 59 10.60 -4.78 7.91
CA HIS A 59 9.41 -4.12 7.36
C HIS A 59 8.81 -4.91 6.19
N PHE A 60 7.48 -4.96 6.18
CA PHE A 60 6.65 -5.48 5.11
C PHE A 60 6.20 -4.29 4.24
N VAL A 61 6.57 -4.27 2.97
CA VAL A 61 6.21 -3.18 2.07
C VAL A 61 5.15 -3.64 1.09
N ILE A 62 3.92 -3.16 1.27
CA ILE A 62 2.80 -3.48 0.36
C ILE A 62 3.00 -2.77 -0.97
N MET A 63 2.88 -3.53 -2.07
CA MET A 63 2.92 -3.01 -3.43
C MET A 63 1.90 -3.74 -4.31
N THR A 64 1.08 -2.98 -5.04
CA THR A 64 0.10 -3.53 -5.99
C THR A 64 0.51 -3.25 -7.43
N ASP A 65 0.10 -4.10 -8.35
CA ASP A 65 0.52 -4.09 -9.77
C ASP A 65 -0.07 -2.95 -10.60
N ASP A 66 -0.83 -2.05 -9.98
CA ASP A 66 -1.44 -0.88 -10.59
C ASP A 66 -0.81 0.46 -10.13
N LEU A 67 0.34 0.39 -9.47
CA LEU A 67 1.10 1.56 -9.03
C LEU A 67 2.32 1.80 -9.91
N ILE A 68 2.50 3.02 -10.38
CA ILE A 68 3.73 3.48 -11.02
C ILE A 68 4.45 4.43 -10.06
N PHE A 69 5.67 4.11 -9.75
CA PHE A 69 6.51 4.81 -8.79
C PHE A 69 7.97 4.84 -9.28
N THR A 70 8.81 5.58 -8.59
CA THR A 70 10.24 5.67 -8.86
C THR A 70 11.06 5.07 -7.72
N ASN A 71 12.33 4.74 -8.00
CA ASN A 71 13.25 4.36 -6.93
C ASN A 71 13.42 5.47 -5.88
N ARG A 72 13.30 6.75 -6.29
CA ARG A 72 13.32 7.88 -5.35
C ARG A 72 12.18 7.81 -4.35
N ASP A 73 10.97 7.49 -4.80
CA ASP A 73 9.79 7.36 -3.94
C ASP A 73 10.00 6.28 -2.88
N TYR A 74 10.52 5.12 -3.30
CA TYR A 74 10.89 4.04 -2.40
C TYR A 74 11.95 4.47 -1.38
N GLN A 75 13.02 5.17 -1.80
CA GLN A 75 14.08 5.60 -0.90
C GLN A 75 13.62 6.64 0.13
N ILE A 76 12.70 7.55 -0.26
CA ILE A 76 12.11 8.51 0.67
C ILE A 76 11.37 7.77 1.79
N LEU A 77 10.46 6.85 1.45
CA LEU A 77 9.70 6.11 2.45
C LEU A 77 10.58 5.19 3.31
N LYS A 78 11.58 4.54 2.69
CA LYS A 78 12.57 3.73 3.41
C LYS A 78 13.34 4.56 4.45
N GLY A 79 13.69 5.81 4.13
CA GLY A 79 14.38 6.71 5.07
C GLY A 79 13.53 7.12 6.28
N GLU A 80 12.21 7.04 6.17
CA GLU A 80 11.28 7.43 7.24
C GLU A 80 10.72 6.23 8.03
N CYS A 81 10.74 5.02 7.47
CA CYS A 81 10.05 3.85 8.05
C CYS A 81 10.59 3.41 9.43
N GLU A 82 11.80 3.83 9.82
CA GLU A 82 12.31 3.61 11.18
C GLU A 82 11.62 4.46 12.25
N LYS A 83 11.03 5.60 11.84
CA LYS A 83 10.37 6.55 12.74
C LYS A 83 8.87 6.26 12.89
N TYR A 84 8.29 5.58 11.89
CA TYR A 84 6.84 5.36 11.80
C TYR A 84 6.53 3.89 11.58
N ASP A 85 5.69 3.33 12.43
CA ASP A 85 5.27 1.93 12.31
C ASP A 85 4.47 1.62 11.05
N VAL A 86 3.73 2.63 10.56
CA VAL A 86 2.97 2.58 9.31
C VAL A 86 3.18 3.88 8.58
N ILE A 87 3.85 3.82 7.43
CA ILE A 87 4.04 4.99 6.56
C ILE A 87 3.86 4.60 5.09
N SER A 88 3.23 5.48 4.33
CA SER A 88 3.01 5.29 2.89
C SER A 88 3.25 6.54 2.07
N GLY A 89 3.29 6.37 0.77
CA GLY A 89 3.00 7.42 -0.18
C GLY A 89 1.49 7.60 -0.40
N TRP A 90 1.13 8.38 -1.41
CA TRP A 90 -0.24 8.60 -1.83
C TRP A 90 -0.36 8.64 -3.35
N ALA A 91 -1.57 8.46 -3.85
CA ALA A 91 -1.86 8.49 -5.27
C ALA A 91 -3.21 9.17 -5.52
N ASN A 92 -3.51 9.42 -6.79
CA ASN A 92 -4.86 9.78 -7.20
C ASN A 92 -5.77 8.57 -6.98
N ASN A 93 -6.95 8.79 -6.45
CA ASN A 93 -7.97 7.75 -6.39
C ASN A 93 -8.95 7.93 -7.55
N TRP A 94 -9.38 6.82 -8.16
CA TRP A 94 -10.32 6.87 -9.26
C TRP A 94 -11.73 6.56 -8.74
N ILE A 95 -12.61 7.55 -8.85
CA ILE A 95 -14.02 7.38 -8.59
C ILE A 95 -14.73 7.34 -9.95
N THR A 96 -15.57 6.37 -10.16
CA THR A 96 -16.28 6.08 -11.42
C THR A 96 -16.77 7.34 -12.13
N GLY A 97 -16.22 7.61 -13.32
CA GLY A 97 -16.63 8.68 -14.22
C GLY A 97 -15.98 10.05 -14.01
N TYR A 98 -15.23 10.25 -12.93
CA TYR A 98 -14.52 11.50 -12.66
C TYR A 98 -13.06 11.21 -12.33
N TRP A 99 -12.19 11.52 -13.26
CA TRP A 99 -10.75 11.43 -13.03
C TRP A 99 -10.30 12.45 -11.98
N ALA A 100 -9.68 11.91 -10.96
CA ALA A 100 -8.54 12.50 -10.31
C ALA A 100 -8.71 13.80 -9.54
N GLU A 101 -9.90 14.13 -9.05
CA GLU A 101 -9.99 15.19 -8.05
C GLU A 101 -9.63 14.71 -6.64
N TYR A 102 -9.67 13.38 -6.41
CA TYR A 102 -9.51 12.79 -5.08
C TYR A 102 -8.21 11.99 -4.95
N SER A 103 -7.61 12.10 -3.78
CA SER A 103 -6.44 11.33 -3.39
C SER A 103 -6.83 9.98 -2.76
N SER A 104 -5.84 9.11 -2.52
CA SER A 104 -6.01 7.88 -1.74
C SER A 104 -6.09 8.12 -0.22
N ILE A 105 -6.10 9.39 0.23
CA ILE A 105 -6.10 9.79 1.64
C ILE A 105 -7.53 10.14 2.06
N SER A 106 -7.97 9.65 3.22
CA SER A 106 -9.19 10.12 3.87
C SER A 106 -8.88 10.60 5.29
N PHE A 107 -9.50 11.71 5.68
CA PHE A 107 -9.42 12.26 7.03
C PHE A 107 -10.46 11.67 7.98
N LYS A 108 -11.21 10.67 7.51
CA LYS A 108 -12.13 9.87 8.32
C LYS A 108 -11.87 8.39 8.09
N LEU A 109 -12.12 7.58 9.11
CA LEU A 109 -12.19 6.14 8.92
C LEU A 109 -13.36 5.81 7.99
N PRO A 110 -13.18 4.83 7.08
CA PRO A 110 -14.31 4.29 6.33
C PRO A 110 -15.41 3.78 7.26
N PRO A 111 -16.67 3.69 6.80
CA PRO A 111 -17.75 3.08 7.57
C PRO A 111 -17.40 1.67 8.06
N ASN A 112 -17.94 1.26 9.21
CA ASN A 112 -17.76 -0.10 9.75
C ASN A 112 -19.12 -0.78 9.98
N PRO A 113 -19.41 -1.95 9.44
CA PRO A 113 -18.54 -2.77 8.60
C PRO A 113 -18.39 -2.16 7.18
N PRO A 114 -17.15 -2.20 6.64
CA PRO A 114 -16.89 -1.64 5.31
C PRO A 114 -17.50 -2.45 4.16
N GLY A 115 -18.11 -3.59 4.43
CA GLY A 115 -18.56 -4.59 3.44
C GLY A 115 -19.70 -4.17 2.51
N GLN A 116 -20.32 -3.01 2.70
CA GLN A 116 -21.37 -2.48 1.82
C GLN A 116 -21.16 -1.01 1.48
N SER A 117 -20.06 -0.42 1.92
CA SER A 117 -19.78 0.97 1.60
C SER A 117 -19.41 1.11 0.12
N THR A 118 -20.13 1.97 -0.54
CA THR A 118 -19.72 2.45 -1.86
C THR A 118 -18.53 3.38 -1.70
N ILE A 119 -17.79 3.60 -2.79
CA ILE A 119 -16.69 4.57 -2.81
C ILE A 119 -17.13 5.97 -2.30
N TYR A 120 -18.41 6.29 -2.40
CA TYR A 120 -19.02 7.54 -1.95
C TYR A 120 -19.10 7.69 -0.42
N ASP A 121 -18.98 6.59 0.33
CA ASP A 121 -18.99 6.61 1.79
C ASP A 121 -17.62 6.98 2.38
N TYR A 122 -16.59 7.07 1.54
CA TYR A 122 -15.26 7.51 1.93
C TYR A 122 -15.14 9.03 1.75
N ASP A 123 -14.68 9.71 2.77
CA ASP A 123 -14.40 11.15 2.73
C ASP A 123 -12.96 11.40 2.22
N PHE A 124 -12.72 11.00 0.97
CA PHE A 124 -11.42 11.18 0.35
C PHE A 124 -11.08 12.66 0.16
N ALA A 125 -9.87 13.03 0.57
CA ALA A 125 -9.37 14.38 0.36
C ALA A 125 -9.13 14.67 -1.12
N LYS A 126 -9.51 15.88 -1.56
CA LYS A 126 -9.19 16.35 -2.92
C LYS A 126 -7.67 16.51 -3.07
N ILE A 127 -7.16 16.23 -4.26
CA ILE A 127 -5.74 16.39 -4.59
C ILE A 127 -5.26 17.81 -4.35
N ILE A 128 -6.06 18.80 -4.72
CA ILE A 128 -5.72 20.19 -4.48
C ILE A 128 -5.53 20.49 -2.98
N THR A 129 -6.36 19.88 -2.11
CA THR A 129 -6.22 20.02 -0.66
C THR A 129 -4.86 19.47 -0.18
N ILE A 130 -4.47 18.29 -0.67
CA ILE A 130 -3.17 17.68 -0.32
C ILE A 130 -2.01 18.53 -0.81
N GLN A 131 -2.11 19.11 -2.01
CA GLN A 131 -1.08 20.02 -2.55
C GLN A 131 -0.94 21.27 -1.69
N VAL A 132 -2.05 21.91 -1.32
CA VAL A 132 -2.05 23.09 -0.44
C VAL A 132 -1.44 22.73 0.93
N MET A 133 -1.79 21.58 1.51
CA MET A 133 -1.21 21.14 2.79
C MET A 133 0.31 20.95 2.69
N LYS A 134 0.79 20.38 1.60
CA LYS A 134 2.23 20.19 1.34
C LYS A 134 2.96 21.53 1.22
N GLU A 135 2.39 22.47 0.46
CA GLU A 135 2.97 23.79 0.24
C GLU A 135 2.96 24.64 1.51
N ALA A 136 1.92 24.54 2.32
CA ALA A 136 1.81 25.26 3.59
C ALA A 136 2.77 24.74 4.68
N ASN A 137 3.23 23.48 4.57
CA ASN A 137 4.08 22.83 5.57
C ASN A 137 5.28 22.11 4.92
N PRO A 138 6.18 22.83 4.24
CA PRO A 138 7.28 22.19 3.50
C PRO A 138 8.24 21.42 4.41
N ASP A 139 8.41 21.86 5.66
CA ASP A 139 9.29 21.23 6.65
C ASP A 139 8.62 20.06 7.40
N LYS A 140 7.33 19.86 7.24
CA LYS A 140 6.55 18.78 7.87
C LYS A 140 5.71 18.04 6.84
N PRO A 141 6.34 17.37 5.88
CA PRO A 141 5.63 16.75 4.76
C PRO A 141 4.91 15.44 5.13
N ILE A 142 5.04 14.98 6.38
CA ILE A 142 4.43 13.75 6.86
C ILE A 142 3.24 14.09 7.75
N ILE A 143 2.08 13.53 7.41
CA ILE A 143 0.81 13.75 8.14
C ILE A 143 0.26 12.45 8.70
N GLU A 144 -0.36 12.50 9.88
CA GLU A 144 -1.15 11.41 10.43
C GLU A 144 -2.53 11.40 9.76
N VAL A 145 -2.99 10.22 9.35
CA VAL A 145 -4.29 10.04 8.72
C VAL A 145 -5.01 8.80 9.28
N PRO A 146 -6.34 8.83 9.43
CA PRO A 146 -7.10 7.67 9.89
C PRO A 146 -7.23 6.58 8.83
N HIS A 147 -7.14 6.94 7.54
CA HIS A 147 -7.23 6.00 6.43
C HIS A 147 -6.42 6.45 5.22
N GLN A 148 -5.81 5.48 4.58
CA GLN A 148 -5.11 5.62 3.31
C GLN A 148 -5.30 4.35 2.45
N GLY A 149 -5.31 4.50 1.14
CA GLY A 149 -5.09 3.36 0.25
C GLY A 149 -3.69 2.78 0.43
N THR A 150 -3.53 1.50 0.18
CA THR A 150 -2.24 0.78 0.37
C THR A 150 -1.21 1.13 -0.74
N MET A 151 -0.85 2.42 -0.83
CA MET A 151 0.02 2.98 -1.86
C MET A 151 1.49 2.95 -1.43
N MET A 152 2.22 1.88 -1.74
CA MET A 152 3.58 1.62 -1.25
C MET A 152 3.65 1.83 0.28
N THR A 153 2.99 0.96 1.02
CA THR A 153 2.87 1.09 2.48
C THR A 153 3.92 0.24 3.18
N PHE A 154 4.76 0.89 3.98
CA PHE A 154 5.71 0.26 4.89
C PHE A 154 5.03 -0.02 6.22
N LEU A 155 5.05 -1.27 6.64
CA LEU A 155 4.55 -1.75 7.93
C LEU A 155 5.71 -2.34 8.71
N SER A 156 5.97 -1.87 9.93
CA SER A 156 6.99 -2.48 10.78
C SER A 156 6.61 -3.93 11.11
N ARG A 157 7.59 -4.79 11.39
CA ARG A 157 7.36 -6.21 11.74
C ARG A 157 6.35 -6.35 12.87
N LYS A 158 6.45 -5.54 13.93
CA LYS A 158 5.53 -5.59 15.07
C LYS A 158 4.07 -5.29 14.66
N VAL A 159 3.85 -4.46 13.65
CA VAL A 159 2.52 -4.23 13.08
C VAL A 159 2.03 -5.49 12.38
N VAL A 160 2.87 -6.08 11.52
CA VAL A 160 2.52 -7.30 10.77
C VAL A 160 2.24 -8.48 11.70
N GLU A 161 2.96 -8.59 12.81
CA GLU A 161 2.72 -9.61 13.85
C GLU A 161 1.35 -9.42 14.52
N LYS A 162 0.96 -8.17 14.78
CA LYS A 162 -0.27 -7.82 15.49
C LYS A 162 -1.52 -7.81 14.60
N ILE A 163 -1.40 -7.36 13.34
CA ILE A 163 -2.53 -7.16 12.43
C ILE A 163 -2.72 -8.38 11.51
N PRO A 164 -3.91 -8.99 11.44
CA PRO A 164 -4.12 -10.26 10.75
C PRO A 164 -4.23 -10.17 9.23
N PHE A 165 -4.33 -8.97 8.63
CA PHE A 165 -4.58 -8.75 7.19
C PHE A 165 -5.82 -9.52 6.69
N ARG A 166 -6.91 -9.38 7.42
CA ARG A 166 -8.18 -10.01 7.06
C ARG A 166 -8.78 -9.39 5.80
N HIS A 167 -9.59 -10.17 5.12
CA HIS A 167 -10.39 -9.73 4.01
C HIS A 167 -11.81 -10.27 4.17
N ASP A 168 -12.79 -9.38 4.26
CA ASP A 168 -14.19 -9.75 4.26
C ASP A 168 -14.77 -9.55 2.84
N CYS A 169 -15.64 -10.45 2.41
CA CYS A 169 -16.26 -10.39 1.09
C CYS A 169 -16.94 -9.04 0.86
N GLY A 170 -16.53 -8.34 -0.19
CA GLY A 170 -17.09 -7.06 -0.59
C GLY A 170 -16.41 -5.82 -0.02
N CYS A 171 -15.35 -5.99 0.79
CA CYS A 171 -14.63 -4.87 1.38
C CYS A 171 -13.23 -4.67 0.78
N CYS A 172 -12.80 -3.41 0.69
CA CYS A 172 -11.43 -3.03 0.41
C CYS A 172 -10.49 -3.48 1.54
N VAL A 173 -9.38 -4.14 1.20
CA VAL A 173 -8.35 -4.57 2.16
C VAL A 173 -7.77 -3.38 2.95
N ASP A 174 -7.56 -2.25 2.30
CA ASP A 174 -7.04 -1.03 2.90
C ASP A 174 -7.99 -0.42 3.94
N ALA A 175 -9.30 -0.48 3.72
CA ALA A 175 -10.28 -0.05 4.71
C ALA A 175 -10.26 -0.94 5.96
N LEU A 176 -10.24 -2.27 5.79
CA LEU A 176 -10.12 -3.21 6.91
C LEU A 176 -8.80 -3.04 7.65
N LEU A 177 -7.70 -2.88 6.93
CA LEU A 177 -6.39 -2.62 7.51
C LEU A 177 -6.42 -1.35 8.36
N SER A 178 -7.03 -0.27 7.86
CA SER A 178 -7.14 1.00 8.61
C SER A 178 -7.97 0.85 9.88
N HIS A 179 -9.08 0.09 9.84
CA HIS A 179 -9.86 -0.22 11.03
C HIS A 179 -9.08 -1.04 12.06
N ASP A 180 -8.37 -2.07 11.61
CA ASP A 180 -7.59 -2.93 12.49
C ASP A 180 -6.43 -2.17 13.13
N LEU A 181 -5.76 -1.30 12.38
CA LEU A 181 -4.72 -0.40 12.91
C LEU A 181 -5.30 0.57 13.95
N HIS A 182 -6.42 1.23 13.63
CA HIS A 182 -7.10 2.15 14.55
C HIS A 182 -7.51 1.45 15.85
N ASN A 183 -8.16 0.29 15.76
CA ASN A 183 -8.59 -0.50 16.92
C ASN A 183 -7.39 -1.00 17.77
N ALA A 184 -6.25 -1.20 17.14
CA ALA A 184 -5.01 -1.56 17.80
C ALA A 184 -4.25 -0.37 18.41
N GLY A 185 -4.72 0.87 18.21
CA GLY A 185 -4.05 2.10 18.63
C GLY A 185 -2.80 2.43 17.81
N ILE A 186 -2.68 1.91 16.60
CA ILE A 186 -1.54 2.12 15.69
C ILE A 186 -1.88 3.25 14.72
N LYS A 187 -1.04 4.29 14.72
CA LYS A 187 -1.21 5.46 13.86
C LYS A 187 -0.68 5.17 12.45
N GLN A 188 -1.36 5.75 11.46
CA GLN A 188 -0.97 5.69 10.05
C GLN A 188 -0.47 7.07 9.60
N TYR A 189 0.59 7.06 8.80
CA TYR A 189 1.21 8.28 8.29
C TYR A 189 1.36 8.23 6.77
N VAL A 190 1.23 9.40 6.15
CA VAL A 190 1.44 9.59 4.72
C VAL A 190 2.52 10.64 4.49
N ASP A 191 3.51 10.31 3.68
CA ASP A 191 4.52 11.27 3.23
C ASP A 191 4.04 11.97 1.95
N LEU A 192 3.71 13.25 2.07
CA LEU A 192 3.17 14.06 0.97
C LEU A 192 4.19 14.32 -0.15
N ARG A 193 5.48 14.04 0.08
CA ARG A 193 6.53 14.12 -0.96
C ARG A 193 6.39 13.00 -1.98
N VAL A 194 5.81 11.85 -1.57
CA VAL A 194 5.72 10.64 -2.37
C VAL A 194 4.34 10.51 -2.99
N ARG A 195 4.19 11.05 -4.21
CA ARG A 195 2.98 10.92 -5.02
C ARG A 195 3.23 9.94 -6.16
N MET A 196 2.45 8.87 -6.19
CA MET A 196 2.52 7.84 -7.20
C MET A 196 1.38 7.97 -8.22
N LEU A 197 1.54 7.35 -9.38
CA LEU A 197 0.47 7.19 -10.35
C LEU A 197 -0.26 5.87 -10.11
N HIS A 198 -1.54 5.94 -9.80
CA HIS A 198 -2.41 4.78 -9.65
C HIS A 198 -3.13 4.52 -10.98
N LEU A 199 -2.79 3.43 -11.64
CA LEU A 199 -3.42 3.02 -12.88
C LEU A 199 -4.72 2.29 -12.55
N LYS A 200 -5.88 2.87 -12.96
CA LYS A 200 -7.16 2.18 -12.83
C LYS A 200 -7.90 2.10 -14.15
N TYR A 201 -8.47 0.93 -14.39
CA TYR A 201 -9.46 0.55 -15.41
C TYR A 201 -9.19 0.95 -16.87
N ALA A 202 -9.05 2.23 -17.22
CA ALA A 202 -8.87 2.67 -18.60
C ALA A 202 -7.42 2.46 -19.12
N GLU A 203 -6.46 2.36 -18.20
CA GLU A 203 -5.02 2.23 -18.55
C GLU A 203 -4.45 0.83 -18.27
N LEU A 204 -5.22 -0.03 -17.59
CA LEU A 204 -4.81 -1.40 -17.33
C LEU A 204 -5.23 -2.32 -18.47
N PRO A 205 -4.39 -3.27 -18.86
CA PRO A 205 -4.84 -4.36 -19.72
C PRO A 205 -6.02 -5.06 -19.02
N PRO A 206 -7.09 -5.39 -19.76
CA PRO A 206 -8.30 -5.97 -19.21
C PRO A 206 -8.11 -7.36 -18.57
N ASP A 207 -6.92 -7.94 -18.70
CA ASP A 207 -6.66 -9.32 -18.32
C ASP A 207 -6.26 -9.46 -16.85
N LEU A 208 -7.27 -9.62 -16.01
CA LEU A 208 -7.07 -10.22 -14.70
C LEU A 208 -6.63 -11.68 -14.89
N LEU A 209 -5.47 -12.03 -14.36
CA LEU A 209 -4.89 -13.37 -14.54
C LEU A 209 -5.23 -14.34 -13.40
N VAL A 210 -5.96 -13.88 -12.37
CA VAL A 210 -6.44 -14.73 -11.28
C VAL A 210 -7.31 -15.88 -11.86
N GLY A 211 -6.92 -17.09 -11.55
CA GLY A 211 -7.59 -18.30 -12.07
C GLY A 211 -7.29 -18.66 -13.55
N LYS A 212 -6.61 -17.77 -14.32
CA LYS A 212 -6.18 -18.04 -15.70
C LYS A 212 -4.75 -18.56 -15.77
N LYS A 213 -3.93 -18.24 -14.77
CA LYS A 213 -2.56 -18.73 -14.62
C LYS A 213 -2.41 -19.41 -13.26
N PRO A 214 -1.48 -20.37 -13.11
CA PRO A 214 -1.18 -20.98 -11.83
C PRO A 214 -0.75 -19.92 -10.82
N SER A 215 -1.40 -19.94 -9.66
CA SER A 215 -0.99 -19.07 -8.54
C SER A 215 0.38 -19.50 -8.01
N SER A 216 1.22 -18.54 -7.66
CA SER A 216 2.56 -18.81 -7.16
C SER A 216 3.04 -17.78 -6.15
N VAL A 217 3.90 -18.24 -5.24
CA VAL A 217 4.69 -17.37 -4.36
C VAL A 217 6.15 -17.51 -4.77
N VAL A 218 6.79 -16.39 -5.11
CA VAL A 218 8.19 -16.37 -5.54
C VAL A 218 8.98 -15.38 -4.72
N PHE A 219 10.08 -15.84 -4.13
CA PHE A 219 11.06 -15.00 -3.45
C PHE A 219 12.21 -14.70 -4.40
N GLU A 220 12.53 -13.41 -4.58
CA GLU A 220 13.59 -12.88 -5.42
C GLU A 220 14.57 -12.08 -4.55
N PRO A 221 15.70 -12.66 -4.12
CA PRO A 221 16.75 -11.94 -3.41
C PRO A 221 17.50 -10.99 -4.35
N GLN A 222 18.08 -9.90 -3.80
CA GLN A 222 18.90 -8.93 -4.52
C GLN A 222 20.34 -8.90 -4.02
#